data_c241bc8cdbbe12dc23884c0e34f46271
#
_entry.id   c241bc8cdbbe12dc23884c0e34f46271
#
_cell.length_a   1.000
_cell.length_b   1.000
_cell.length_c   1.000
_cell.angle_alpha   90.00
_cell.angle_beta   90.00
_cell.angle_gamma   90.00
#
_symmetry.space_group_name_H-M   'P 1'
#
loop_
_entity.id
_entity.type
_entity.pdbx_description
1 polymer ?
#
loop_
_entity_poly.entity_id
_entity_poly.type
_entity_poly.pdbx_seq_one_letter_code
_entity_poly.pdbx_strand_id
1 'polypeptide(L)'
;MDRSGYRAVLWDLDGVLADTGELHYRAWQEACDEERIPFDRDLFARTFGRNNAGALEVVLGHVPEEGFLRRFVERKEGLFRARVVGTVRPVPGVEGWLRAFRDRGAAQAVASSGPPENLEAVLGSLGFRSYFDAVVSGAELPGKPEPHVFLRAAERLGVPPASCLVVEDAVVGVRAARAAGMKVVAVATTHPAEALGEADRVVPGFGEAPDFSFR
;
A
#
# COMPACT_ATOMS: atom_id res chain seq x y z
N MET A 1 -25.73 5.11 18.04
CA MET A 1 -24.69 4.15 17.62
C MET A 1 -25.12 3.59 16.27
N ASP A 2 -24.59 4.14 15.22
CA ASP A 2 -24.88 3.69 13.86
C ASP A 2 -24.27 2.29 13.66
N ARG A 3 -25.12 1.31 13.33
CA ARG A 3 -24.76 -0.13 13.27
C ARG A 3 -24.24 -0.57 11.90
N SER A 4 -23.95 0.36 10.99
CA SER A 4 -23.54 0.07 9.62
C SER A 4 -22.06 0.38 9.33
N GLY A 5 -21.27 0.76 10.32
CA GLY A 5 -19.91 1.23 10.10
C GLY A 5 -18.84 0.18 10.34
N TYR A 6 -17.77 0.21 9.52
CA TYR A 6 -16.54 -0.53 9.79
C TYR A 6 -15.92 -0.06 11.11
N ARG A 7 -15.39 -1.00 11.88
CA ARG A 7 -14.69 -0.72 13.14
C ARG A 7 -13.24 -0.31 12.93
N ALA A 8 -12.66 -0.71 11.79
CA ALA A 8 -11.31 -0.34 11.43
C ALA A 8 -11.19 -0.05 9.92
N VAL A 9 -10.23 0.81 9.58
CA VAL A 9 -9.80 1.07 8.20
C VAL A 9 -8.33 0.75 8.08
N LEU A 10 -7.99 -0.09 7.11
CA LEU A 10 -6.62 -0.50 6.78
C LEU A 10 -6.22 0.18 5.48
N TRP A 11 -5.17 0.96 5.53
CA TRP A 11 -4.70 1.79 4.43
C TRP A 11 -3.46 1.18 3.81
N ASP A 12 -3.46 1.00 2.51
CA ASP A 12 -2.17 0.89 1.83
C ASP A 12 -1.43 2.24 1.89
N LEU A 13 -0.14 2.24 1.62
CA LEU A 13 0.69 3.44 1.72
C LEU A 13 0.92 4.08 0.34
N ASP A 14 1.51 3.30 -0.56
CA ASP A 14 2.06 3.79 -1.82
C ASP A 14 0.95 3.90 -2.89
N GLY A 15 0.67 5.12 -3.34
CA GLY A 15 -0.46 5.39 -4.23
C GLY A 15 -1.80 5.59 -3.53
N VAL A 16 -1.89 5.32 -2.22
CA VAL A 16 -3.08 5.56 -1.38
C VAL A 16 -2.87 6.74 -0.45
N LEU A 17 -1.95 6.64 0.49
CA LEU A 17 -1.63 7.74 1.43
C LEU A 17 -0.64 8.72 0.83
N ALA A 18 0.32 8.20 0.09
CA ALA A 18 1.45 8.94 -0.46
C ALA A 18 1.56 8.74 -1.97
N ASP A 19 1.79 9.82 -2.69
CA ASP A 19 2.15 9.78 -4.11
C ASP A 19 3.65 9.45 -4.24
N THR A 20 3.94 8.16 -4.25
CA THR A 20 5.30 7.60 -4.26
C THR A 20 5.65 6.86 -5.55
N GLY A 21 4.72 6.72 -6.48
CA GLY A 21 4.91 5.92 -7.68
C GLY A 21 6.17 6.27 -8.46
N GLU A 22 6.39 7.56 -8.75
CA GLU A 22 7.58 8.01 -9.46
C GLU A 22 8.87 7.85 -8.62
N LEU A 23 8.79 8.01 -7.30
CA LEU A 23 9.96 7.81 -6.41
C LEU A 23 10.40 6.35 -6.41
N HIS A 24 9.43 5.40 -6.36
CA HIS A 24 9.70 3.97 -6.49
C HIS A 24 10.23 3.62 -7.86
N TYR A 25 9.59 4.11 -8.94
CA TYR A 25 10.06 3.85 -10.30
C TYR A 25 11.54 4.24 -10.47
N ARG A 26 11.92 5.45 -10.05
CA ARG A 26 13.31 5.92 -10.13
C ARG A 26 14.28 5.08 -9.29
N ALA A 27 13.87 4.67 -8.10
CA ALA A 27 14.69 3.82 -7.26
C ALA A 27 14.90 2.43 -7.87
N TRP A 28 13.83 1.83 -8.45
CA TRP A 28 13.92 0.57 -9.17
C TRP A 28 14.79 0.69 -10.42
N GLN A 29 14.55 1.74 -11.23
CA GLN A 29 15.31 1.96 -12.46
C GLN A 29 16.82 2.04 -12.18
N GLU A 30 17.23 2.88 -11.21
CA GLU A 30 18.64 3.05 -10.86
C GLU A 30 19.25 1.75 -10.32
N ALA A 31 18.55 1.03 -9.43
CA ALA A 31 19.06 -0.25 -8.93
C ALA A 31 19.17 -1.32 -10.02
N CYS A 32 18.22 -1.36 -10.96
CA CYS A 32 18.27 -2.27 -12.11
C CYS A 32 19.39 -1.91 -13.09
N ASP A 33 19.61 -0.61 -13.35
CA ASP A 33 20.67 -0.11 -14.21
C ASP A 33 22.06 -0.50 -13.66
N GLU A 34 22.28 -0.41 -12.35
CA GLU A 34 23.52 -0.83 -11.67
C GLU A 34 23.80 -2.33 -11.88
N GLU A 35 22.77 -3.16 -11.90
CA GLU A 35 22.87 -4.61 -12.11
C GLU A 35 22.71 -5.01 -13.59
N ARG A 36 22.55 -4.04 -14.51
CA ARG A 36 22.32 -4.25 -15.94
C ARG A 36 21.06 -5.08 -16.25
N ILE A 37 20.03 -4.92 -15.42
CA ILE A 37 18.71 -5.54 -15.58
C ILE A 37 17.83 -4.60 -16.38
N PRO A 38 17.25 -5.01 -17.53
CA PRO A 38 16.29 -4.18 -18.25
C PRO A 38 15.06 -3.89 -17.41
N PHE A 39 14.72 -2.61 -17.27
CA PHE A 39 13.59 -2.18 -16.47
C PHE A 39 12.91 -0.96 -17.09
N ASP A 40 11.62 -1.04 -17.31
CA ASP A 40 10.81 0.01 -17.90
C ASP A 40 9.51 0.26 -17.10
N ARG A 41 8.70 1.21 -17.56
CA ARG A 41 7.45 1.56 -16.88
C ARG A 41 6.39 0.46 -16.95
N ASP A 42 6.37 -0.34 -18.02
CA ASP A 42 5.42 -1.43 -18.16
C ASP A 42 5.75 -2.55 -17.16
N LEU A 43 7.04 -2.85 -17.00
CA LEU A 43 7.50 -3.81 -16.00
C LEU A 43 7.26 -3.29 -14.58
N PHE A 44 7.51 -2.00 -14.34
CA PHE A 44 7.17 -1.36 -13.06
C PHE A 44 5.69 -1.49 -12.72
N ALA A 45 4.79 -1.16 -13.67
CA ALA A 45 3.35 -1.25 -13.44
C ALA A 45 2.89 -2.67 -13.05
N ARG A 46 3.55 -3.71 -13.58
CA ARG A 46 3.26 -5.13 -13.23
C ARG A 46 3.78 -5.53 -11.84
N THR A 47 4.70 -4.77 -11.29
CA THR A 47 5.32 -5.06 -9.97
C THR A 47 4.75 -4.21 -8.85
N PHE A 48 4.08 -3.10 -9.16
CA PHE A 48 3.57 -2.15 -8.17
C PHE A 48 2.57 -2.82 -7.19
N GLY A 49 2.68 -2.47 -5.91
CA GLY A 49 1.88 -3.06 -4.83
C GLY A 49 2.43 -4.37 -4.24
N ARG A 50 3.41 -5.01 -4.90
CA ARG A 50 4.08 -6.22 -4.38
C ARG A 50 5.16 -5.84 -3.35
N ASN A 51 5.56 -6.81 -2.51
CA ASN A 51 6.81 -6.67 -1.75
C ASN A 51 8.03 -6.86 -2.69
N ASN A 52 9.22 -6.50 -2.20
CA ASN A 52 10.43 -6.50 -3.03
C ASN A 52 10.77 -7.87 -3.62
N ALA A 53 10.59 -8.95 -2.85
CA ALA A 53 10.87 -10.30 -3.33
C ALA A 53 9.96 -10.68 -4.51
N GLY A 54 8.65 -10.49 -4.35
CA GLY A 54 7.68 -10.76 -5.41
C GLY A 54 7.80 -9.82 -6.61
N ALA A 55 8.23 -8.56 -6.41
CA ALA A 55 8.51 -7.64 -7.49
C ALA A 55 9.76 -8.06 -8.27
N LEU A 56 10.84 -8.39 -7.57
CA LEU A 56 12.11 -8.81 -8.21
C LEU A 56 11.97 -10.15 -8.95
N GLU A 57 11.16 -11.07 -8.43
CA GLU A 57 10.82 -12.32 -9.15
C GLU A 57 10.13 -12.03 -10.50
N VAL A 58 9.20 -11.07 -10.55
CA VAL A 58 8.56 -10.65 -11.80
C VAL A 58 9.57 -9.99 -12.74
N VAL A 59 10.47 -9.16 -12.21
CA VAL A 59 11.50 -8.47 -13.00
C VAL A 59 12.48 -9.45 -13.62
N LEU A 60 12.94 -10.45 -12.87
CA LEU A 60 13.92 -11.44 -13.33
C LEU A 60 13.28 -12.61 -14.10
N GLY A 61 11.98 -12.86 -13.91
CA GLY A 61 11.30 -14.04 -14.43
C GLY A 61 11.63 -15.36 -13.69
N HIS A 62 12.32 -15.28 -12.57
CA HIS A 62 12.63 -16.40 -11.67
C HIS A 62 12.84 -15.92 -10.24
N VAL A 63 12.78 -16.83 -9.28
CA VAL A 63 13.10 -16.53 -7.87
C VAL A 63 14.56 -16.12 -7.74
N PRO A 64 14.87 -14.93 -7.21
CA PRO A 64 16.24 -14.47 -7.05
C PRO A 64 16.98 -15.27 -5.97
N GLU A 65 18.30 -15.39 -6.12
CA GLU A 65 19.16 -15.92 -5.08
C GLU A 65 19.13 -14.99 -3.84
N GLU A 66 19.10 -15.56 -2.64
CA GLU A 66 18.89 -14.82 -1.38
C GLU A 66 19.93 -13.70 -1.16
N GLY A 67 21.19 -13.99 -1.46
CA GLY A 67 22.27 -13.00 -1.32
C GLY A 67 22.10 -11.81 -2.29
N PHE A 68 21.68 -12.08 -3.52
CA PHE A 68 21.37 -11.05 -4.50
C PHE A 68 20.14 -10.23 -4.07
N LEU A 69 19.05 -10.90 -3.70
CA LEU A 69 17.83 -10.25 -3.24
C LEU A 69 18.13 -9.24 -2.13
N ARG A 70 18.85 -9.67 -1.09
CA ARG A 70 19.18 -8.81 0.05
C ARG A 70 19.95 -7.55 -0.37
N ARG A 71 21.03 -7.69 -1.16
CA ARG A 71 21.84 -6.54 -1.62
C ARG A 71 21.04 -5.60 -2.51
N PHE A 72 20.28 -6.15 -3.45
CA PHE A 72 19.45 -5.37 -4.35
C PHE A 72 18.38 -4.56 -3.59
N VAL A 73 17.67 -5.21 -2.67
CA VAL A 73 16.63 -4.58 -1.85
C VAL A 73 17.22 -3.47 -0.98
N GLU A 74 18.33 -3.74 -0.29
CA GLU A 74 19.01 -2.73 0.52
C GLU A 74 19.38 -1.49 -0.30
N ARG A 75 19.94 -1.70 -1.50
CA ARG A 75 20.30 -0.62 -2.42
C ARG A 75 19.07 0.15 -2.89
N LYS A 76 18.07 -0.55 -3.43
CA LYS A 76 16.84 0.05 -3.97
C LYS A 76 16.09 0.85 -2.90
N GLU A 77 15.95 0.32 -1.68
CA GLU A 77 15.25 1.00 -0.62
C GLU A 77 16.03 2.19 -0.06
N GLY A 78 17.35 2.12 -0.04
CA GLY A 78 18.21 3.28 0.24
C GLY A 78 17.99 4.42 -0.76
N LEU A 79 17.92 4.08 -2.06
CA LEU A 79 17.63 5.04 -3.13
C LEU A 79 16.22 5.66 -2.99
N PHE A 80 15.24 4.86 -2.62
CA PHE A 80 13.88 5.35 -2.39
C PHE A 80 13.84 6.32 -1.21
N ARG A 81 14.35 5.94 -0.04
CA ARG A 81 14.35 6.80 1.16
C ARG A 81 15.07 8.12 0.94
N ALA A 82 16.18 8.10 0.19
CA ALA A 82 16.89 9.33 -0.16
C ALA A 82 16.02 10.31 -0.98
N ARG A 83 15.04 9.79 -1.72
CA ARG A 83 14.12 10.60 -2.54
C ARG A 83 12.87 11.06 -1.78
N VAL A 84 12.49 10.38 -0.70
CA VAL A 84 11.26 10.67 0.07
C VAL A 84 11.35 12.03 0.76
N VAL A 85 12.48 12.30 1.42
CA VAL A 85 12.64 13.51 2.25
C VAL A 85 12.49 14.78 1.42
N GLY A 86 11.55 15.64 1.81
CA GLY A 86 11.28 16.93 1.16
C GLY A 86 10.54 16.83 -0.19
N THR A 87 10.33 15.62 -0.73
CA THR A 87 9.73 15.41 -2.06
C THR A 87 8.37 14.77 -2.02
N VAL A 88 8.17 13.76 -1.15
CA VAL A 88 6.89 13.03 -1.05
C VAL A 88 5.73 13.97 -0.75
N ARG A 89 4.60 13.70 -1.40
CA ARG A 89 3.34 14.44 -1.21
C ARG A 89 2.23 13.46 -0.85
N PRO A 90 1.23 13.89 -0.08
CA PRO A 90 0.04 13.07 0.12
C PRO A 90 -0.72 12.94 -1.20
N VAL A 91 -1.40 11.82 -1.39
CA VAL A 91 -2.39 11.71 -2.46
C VAL A 91 -3.49 12.76 -2.21
N PRO A 92 -3.86 13.57 -3.22
CA PRO A 92 -4.81 14.66 -3.03
C PRO A 92 -6.12 14.18 -2.40
N GLY A 93 -6.55 14.85 -1.32
CA GLY A 93 -7.82 14.58 -0.62
C GLY A 93 -7.77 13.47 0.43
N VAL A 94 -6.72 12.64 0.51
CA VAL A 94 -6.64 11.51 1.44
C VAL A 94 -6.79 11.93 2.91
N GLU A 95 -6.24 13.07 3.29
CA GLU A 95 -6.32 13.56 4.67
C GLU A 95 -7.77 13.82 5.11
N GLY A 96 -8.63 14.24 4.20
CA GLY A 96 -10.06 14.40 4.46
C GLY A 96 -10.73 13.08 4.87
N TRP A 97 -10.36 11.99 4.21
CA TRP A 97 -10.86 10.66 4.56
C TRP A 97 -10.27 10.16 5.89
N LEU A 98 -8.97 10.36 6.13
CA LEU A 98 -8.34 10.01 7.41
C LEU A 98 -9.06 10.68 8.60
N ARG A 99 -9.37 11.97 8.47
CA ARG A 99 -10.14 12.73 9.49
C ARG A 99 -11.55 12.19 9.63
N ALA A 100 -12.26 11.98 8.50
CA ALA A 100 -13.64 11.51 8.52
C ALA A 100 -13.79 10.14 9.19
N PHE A 101 -12.85 9.22 9.02
CA PHE A 101 -12.86 7.93 9.72
C PHE A 101 -12.52 8.07 11.21
N ARG A 102 -11.56 8.92 11.55
CA ARG A 102 -11.22 9.23 12.94
C ARG A 102 -12.42 9.81 13.68
N ASP A 103 -13.12 10.78 13.10
CA ASP A 103 -14.29 11.43 13.70
C ASP A 103 -15.44 10.46 13.93
N ARG A 104 -15.52 9.38 13.16
CA ARG A 104 -16.46 8.28 13.36
C ARG A 104 -16.00 7.24 14.39
N GLY A 105 -14.79 7.40 14.94
CA GLY A 105 -14.22 6.49 15.94
C GLY A 105 -13.72 5.17 15.37
N ALA A 106 -13.46 5.07 14.06
CA ALA A 106 -12.84 3.91 13.46
C ALA A 106 -11.35 3.86 13.80
N ALA A 107 -10.85 2.70 14.22
CA ALA A 107 -9.42 2.46 14.35
C ALA A 107 -8.75 2.47 12.96
N GLN A 108 -7.53 2.97 12.86
CA GLN A 108 -6.84 3.07 11.59
C GLN A 108 -5.46 2.44 11.63
N ALA A 109 -5.11 1.65 10.61
CA ALA A 109 -3.77 1.11 10.47
C ALA A 109 -3.23 1.27 9.06
N VAL A 110 -1.92 1.45 8.95
CA VAL A 110 -1.20 1.29 7.68
C VAL A 110 -0.86 -0.18 7.49
N ALA A 111 -1.05 -0.71 6.27
CA ALA A 111 -0.73 -2.07 5.87
C ALA A 111 -0.06 -2.07 4.49
N SER A 112 1.25 -1.87 4.47
CA SER A 112 2.05 -1.71 3.24
C SER A 112 2.98 -2.89 3.00
N SER A 113 3.27 -3.16 1.73
CA SER A 113 4.27 -4.16 1.30
C SER A 113 5.73 -3.71 1.53
N GLY A 114 5.96 -2.43 1.84
CA GLY A 114 7.28 -1.85 2.04
C GLY A 114 7.93 -2.21 3.38
N PRO A 115 9.26 -2.04 3.52
CA PRO A 115 9.97 -2.23 4.77
C PRO A 115 9.64 -1.14 5.81
N PRO A 116 9.78 -1.45 7.11
CA PRO A 116 9.41 -0.53 8.19
C PRO A 116 10.02 0.87 8.07
N GLU A 117 11.28 0.94 7.65
CA GLU A 117 12.03 2.20 7.50
C GLU A 117 11.42 3.13 6.44
N ASN A 118 10.84 2.54 5.37
CA ASN A 118 10.14 3.33 4.36
C ASN A 118 8.82 3.88 4.90
N LEU A 119 8.07 3.04 5.63
CA LEU A 119 6.80 3.45 6.23
C LEU A 119 7.03 4.65 7.17
N GLU A 120 8.02 4.56 8.04
CA GLU A 120 8.36 5.65 8.97
C GLU A 120 8.84 6.90 8.22
N ALA A 121 9.68 6.75 7.18
CA ALA A 121 10.17 7.88 6.39
C ALA A 121 9.03 8.61 5.67
N VAL A 122 8.10 7.88 5.06
CA VAL A 122 6.95 8.46 4.33
C VAL A 122 5.97 9.09 5.31
N LEU A 123 5.52 8.36 6.34
CA LEU A 123 4.55 8.86 7.32
C LEU A 123 5.11 10.04 8.11
N GLY A 124 6.39 10.03 8.46
CA GLY A 124 7.06 11.13 9.12
C GLY A 124 7.14 12.38 8.23
N SER A 125 7.51 12.21 6.95
CA SER A 125 7.58 13.32 5.99
C SER A 125 6.22 13.96 5.71
N LEU A 126 5.13 13.18 5.73
CA LEU A 126 3.76 13.67 5.54
C LEU A 126 3.12 14.20 6.83
N GLY A 127 3.70 13.95 8.01
CA GLY A 127 3.08 14.25 9.29
C GLY A 127 1.85 13.39 9.62
N PHE A 128 1.71 12.22 8.98
CA PHE A 128 0.51 11.38 9.09
C PHE A 128 0.57 10.32 10.19
N ARG A 129 1.74 10.15 10.84
CA ARG A 129 1.93 9.07 11.83
C ARG A 129 0.84 9.04 12.92
N SER A 130 0.39 10.22 13.36
CA SER A 130 -0.62 10.36 14.43
C SER A 130 -2.05 9.94 14.03
N TYR A 131 -2.30 9.68 12.73
CA TYR A 131 -3.60 9.18 12.29
C TYR A 131 -3.78 7.69 12.59
N PHE A 132 -2.71 6.94 12.84
CA PHE A 132 -2.73 5.48 12.85
C PHE A 132 -2.44 4.89 14.22
N ASP A 133 -3.30 3.96 14.64
CA ASP A 133 -3.16 3.16 15.87
C ASP A 133 -2.13 2.05 15.68
N ALA A 134 -1.93 1.58 14.43
CA ALA A 134 -0.91 0.60 14.06
C ALA A 134 -0.29 0.90 12.70
N VAL A 135 0.98 0.51 12.53
CA VAL A 135 1.69 0.51 11.25
C VAL A 135 2.27 -0.89 11.05
N VAL A 136 1.93 -1.51 9.93
CA VAL A 136 2.30 -2.90 9.61
C VAL A 136 3.04 -2.96 8.29
N SER A 137 4.27 -3.46 8.36
CA SER A 137 5.09 -3.81 7.20
C SER A 137 4.81 -5.25 6.77
N GLY A 138 4.63 -5.43 5.48
CA GLY A 138 4.51 -6.73 4.82
C GLY A 138 5.81 -7.22 4.18
N ALA A 139 6.93 -6.53 4.38
CA ALA A 139 8.20 -6.84 3.70
C ALA A 139 8.67 -8.28 3.92
N GLU A 140 8.47 -8.81 5.14
CA GLU A 140 8.86 -10.18 5.53
C GLU A 140 7.67 -11.17 5.54
N LEU A 141 6.49 -10.72 5.13
CA LEU A 141 5.31 -11.58 5.03
C LEU A 141 5.16 -12.08 3.59
N PRO A 142 4.41 -13.19 3.38
CA PRO A 142 3.94 -13.52 2.04
C PRO A 142 3.28 -12.30 1.41
N GLY A 143 3.81 -11.87 0.25
CA GLY A 143 3.42 -10.59 -0.38
C GLY A 143 2.01 -10.64 -0.98
N LYS A 144 1.39 -9.48 -1.16
CA LYS A 144 0.13 -9.35 -1.92
C LYS A 144 0.29 -10.08 -3.28
N PRO A 145 -0.67 -10.90 -3.71
CA PRO A 145 -2.08 -10.95 -3.31
C PRO A 145 -2.40 -11.80 -2.06
N GLU A 146 -1.40 -12.34 -1.35
CA GLU A 146 -1.63 -13.04 -0.09
C GLU A 146 -2.17 -12.07 0.99
N PRO A 147 -3.09 -12.54 1.88
CA PRO A 147 -3.83 -11.65 2.79
C PRO A 147 -3.04 -11.19 4.02
N HIS A 148 -1.82 -11.65 4.20
CA HIS A 148 -1.11 -11.65 5.48
C HIS A 148 -0.91 -10.26 6.08
N VAL A 149 -0.60 -9.24 5.28
CA VAL A 149 -0.39 -7.87 5.79
C VAL A 149 -1.68 -7.27 6.36
N PHE A 150 -2.82 -7.51 5.70
CA PHE A 150 -4.12 -7.02 6.16
C PHE A 150 -4.62 -7.77 7.39
N LEU A 151 -4.46 -9.10 7.41
CA LEU A 151 -4.78 -9.91 8.59
C LEU A 151 -3.95 -9.48 9.80
N ARG A 152 -2.65 -9.24 9.63
CA ARG A 152 -1.77 -8.73 10.69
C ARG A 152 -2.20 -7.34 11.16
N ALA A 153 -2.63 -6.46 10.27
CA ALA A 153 -3.12 -5.13 10.63
C ALA A 153 -4.42 -5.21 11.45
N ALA A 154 -5.36 -6.06 11.04
CA ALA A 154 -6.60 -6.31 11.78
C ALA A 154 -6.32 -6.90 13.18
N GLU A 155 -5.38 -7.85 13.28
CA GLU A 155 -4.91 -8.42 14.55
C GLU A 155 -4.35 -7.34 15.47
N ARG A 156 -3.49 -6.45 14.96
CA ARG A 156 -2.89 -5.36 15.73
C ARG A 156 -3.91 -4.37 16.28
N LEU A 157 -5.01 -4.19 15.57
CA LEU A 157 -6.13 -3.34 16.02
C LEU A 157 -7.14 -4.09 16.91
N GLY A 158 -7.04 -5.41 17.04
CA GLY A 158 -8.02 -6.24 17.76
C GLY A 158 -9.42 -6.21 17.12
N VAL A 159 -9.47 -6.08 15.79
CA VAL A 159 -10.73 -5.99 15.03
C VAL A 159 -10.86 -7.19 14.10
N PRO A 160 -12.02 -7.89 14.09
CA PRO A 160 -12.25 -8.99 13.16
C PRO A 160 -12.16 -8.52 11.69
N PRO A 161 -11.58 -9.34 10.79
CA PRO A 161 -11.44 -8.99 9.37
C PRO A 161 -12.74 -8.51 8.71
N ALA A 162 -13.86 -9.19 8.96
CA ALA A 162 -15.18 -8.81 8.42
C ALA A 162 -15.69 -7.41 8.87
N SER A 163 -15.05 -6.81 9.88
CA SER A 163 -15.35 -5.46 10.37
C SER A 163 -14.29 -4.44 9.94
N CYS A 164 -13.37 -4.84 9.05
CA CYS A 164 -12.36 -3.97 8.49
C CYS A 164 -12.72 -3.54 7.06
N LEU A 165 -12.39 -2.31 6.74
CA LEU A 165 -12.41 -1.77 5.39
C LEU A 165 -10.96 -1.57 4.94
N VAL A 166 -10.61 -2.01 3.75
CA VAL A 166 -9.31 -1.75 3.13
C VAL A 166 -9.46 -0.61 2.13
N VAL A 167 -8.49 0.30 2.09
CA VAL A 167 -8.33 1.31 1.04
C VAL A 167 -7.04 0.99 0.29
N GLU A 168 -7.15 0.79 -1.02
CA GLU A 168 -6.11 0.25 -1.90
C GLU A 168 -6.16 0.89 -3.30
N ASP A 169 -5.07 0.76 -4.06
CA ASP A 169 -4.96 1.28 -5.44
C ASP A 169 -4.39 0.26 -6.44
N ALA A 170 -3.91 -0.90 -5.93
CA ALA A 170 -3.28 -1.94 -6.74
C ALA A 170 -4.14 -3.21 -6.84
N VAL A 171 -4.13 -3.85 -8.00
CA VAL A 171 -4.89 -5.09 -8.25
C VAL A 171 -4.52 -6.20 -7.26
N VAL A 172 -3.22 -6.36 -6.96
CA VAL A 172 -2.75 -7.38 -6.01
C VAL A 172 -3.22 -7.09 -4.58
N GLY A 173 -3.34 -5.81 -4.20
CA GLY A 173 -3.83 -5.41 -2.90
C GLY A 173 -5.34 -5.60 -2.76
N VAL A 174 -6.12 -5.29 -3.79
CA VAL A 174 -7.56 -5.60 -3.83
C VAL A 174 -7.79 -7.09 -3.62
N ARG A 175 -7.04 -7.95 -4.31
CA ARG A 175 -7.12 -9.40 -4.15
C ARG A 175 -6.73 -9.85 -2.74
N ALA A 176 -5.67 -9.26 -2.18
CA ALA A 176 -5.25 -9.55 -0.80
C ALA A 176 -6.32 -9.20 0.23
N ALA A 177 -6.98 -8.04 0.09
CA ALA A 177 -8.08 -7.62 0.96
C ALA A 177 -9.27 -8.60 0.89
N ARG A 178 -9.65 -9.02 -0.33
CA ARG A 178 -10.72 -10.00 -0.53
C ARG A 178 -10.35 -11.37 0.05
N ALA A 179 -9.12 -11.82 -0.15
CA ALA A 179 -8.61 -13.07 0.44
C ALA A 179 -8.59 -13.01 1.97
N ALA A 180 -8.41 -11.82 2.56
CA ALA A 180 -8.54 -11.60 4.00
C ALA A 180 -10.00 -11.59 4.51
N GLY A 181 -11.00 -11.69 3.63
CA GLY A 181 -12.41 -11.58 3.99
C GLY A 181 -12.85 -10.16 4.35
N MET A 182 -12.13 -9.15 3.86
CA MET A 182 -12.41 -7.74 4.12
C MET A 182 -13.11 -7.09 2.93
N LYS A 183 -13.85 -6.01 3.20
CA LYS A 183 -14.33 -5.11 2.16
C LYS A 183 -13.21 -4.20 1.68
N VAL A 184 -13.25 -3.83 0.39
CA VAL A 184 -12.22 -3.00 -0.20
C VAL A 184 -12.81 -1.89 -1.08
N VAL A 185 -12.35 -0.66 -0.81
CA VAL A 185 -12.50 0.49 -1.71
C VAL A 185 -11.17 0.65 -2.44
N ALA A 186 -11.24 0.60 -3.76
CA ALA A 186 -10.08 0.87 -4.60
C ALA A 186 -10.12 2.33 -5.09
N VAL A 187 -8.97 3.01 -5.00
CA VAL A 187 -8.76 4.36 -5.51
C VAL A 187 -7.95 4.28 -6.79
N ALA A 188 -8.46 4.80 -7.90
CA ALA A 188 -7.83 4.72 -9.22
C ALA A 188 -6.72 5.77 -9.39
N THR A 189 -5.72 5.73 -8.50
CA THR A 189 -4.56 6.64 -8.48
C THR A 189 -3.38 6.10 -9.28
N THR A 190 -3.16 4.78 -9.27
CA THR A 190 -2.03 4.12 -9.96
C THR A 190 -2.48 3.17 -11.06
N HIS A 191 -3.67 2.58 -10.93
CA HIS A 191 -4.24 1.69 -11.93
C HIS A 191 -5.55 2.27 -12.47
N PRO A 192 -5.91 2.00 -13.74
CA PRO A 192 -7.20 2.39 -14.29
C PRO A 192 -8.34 1.66 -13.56
N ALA A 193 -9.49 2.33 -13.43
CA ALA A 193 -10.63 1.81 -12.67
C ALA A 193 -11.09 0.42 -13.13
N GLU A 194 -10.97 0.13 -14.42
CA GLU A 194 -11.34 -1.15 -15.03
C GLU A 194 -10.49 -2.31 -14.50
N ALA A 195 -9.22 -2.06 -14.17
CA ALA A 195 -8.33 -3.06 -13.61
C ALA A 195 -8.65 -3.39 -12.15
N LEU A 196 -9.33 -2.48 -11.45
CA LEU A 196 -9.67 -2.58 -10.03
C LEU A 196 -11.07 -3.16 -9.79
N GLY A 197 -11.73 -3.69 -10.81
CA GLY A 197 -13.13 -4.14 -10.77
C GLY A 197 -13.45 -5.28 -9.79
N GLU A 198 -12.45 -5.93 -9.19
CA GLU A 198 -12.64 -6.89 -8.11
C GLU A 198 -12.91 -6.21 -6.73
N ALA A 199 -12.74 -4.89 -6.62
CA ALA A 199 -13.05 -4.15 -5.39
C ALA A 199 -14.58 -4.04 -5.17
N ASP A 200 -15.01 -3.91 -3.92
CA ASP A 200 -16.42 -3.66 -3.60
C ASP A 200 -16.88 -2.29 -4.12
N ARG A 201 -15.95 -1.34 -4.19
CA ARG A 201 -16.16 -0.02 -4.77
C ARG A 201 -14.87 0.50 -5.39
N VAL A 202 -14.98 1.14 -6.55
CA VAL A 202 -13.87 1.88 -7.18
C VAL A 202 -14.22 3.36 -7.21
N VAL A 203 -13.28 4.21 -6.80
CA VAL A 203 -13.41 5.67 -6.85
C VAL A 203 -12.24 6.28 -7.61
N PRO A 204 -12.45 7.40 -8.34
CA PRO A 204 -11.40 8.00 -9.15
C PRO A 204 -10.30 8.70 -8.31
N GLY A 205 -10.58 8.99 -7.04
CA GLY A 205 -9.69 9.68 -6.12
C GLY A 205 -10.40 9.99 -4.80
N PHE A 206 -9.69 10.65 -3.88
CA PHE A 206 -10.22 11.07 -2.58
C PHE A 206 -11.00 12.39 -2.70
N GLY A 207 -12.24 12.31 -3.20
CA GLY A 207 -13.21 13.39 -3.12
C GLY A 207 -13.86 13.49 -1.74
N GLU A 208 -15.15 13.82 -1.67
CA GLU A 208 -15.91 13.69 -0.43
C GLU A 208 -15.83 12.25 0.07
N ALA A 209 -15.60 12.09 1.39
CA ALA A 209 -15.57 10.76 2.00
C ALA A 209 -16.92 10.08 1.72
N PRO A 210 -16.93 8.93 1.03
CA PRO A 210 -18.19 8.29 0.67
C PRO A 210 -18.95 7.89 1.92
N ASP A 211 -20.26 7.83 1.82
CA ASP A 211 -21.06 7.09 2.78
C ASP A 211 -20.67 5.61 2.67
N PHE A 212 -19.96 5.13 3.69
CA PHE A 212 -19.41 3.77 3.74
C PHE A 212 -20.44 2.72 4.19
N SER A 213 -21.73 2.99 4.03
CA SER A 213 -22.77 1.97 4.15
C SER A 213 -22.73 1.03 2.93
N PHE A 214 -21.82 0.05 2.97
CA PHE A 214 -21.89 -1.09 2.02
C PHE A 214 -23.02 -1.99 2.47
N ARG A 215 -24.16 -1.90 1.82
CA ARG A 215 -25.26 -2.87 1.92
C ARG A 215 -25.00 -4.04 1.01
#